data_95679e0220726e2b5a73827eed904b23
#
_entry.id   95679e0220726e2b5a73827eed904b23
#
_cell.length_a   1.000
_cell.length_b   1.000
_cell.length_c   1.000
_cell.angle_alpha   90.00
_cell.angle_beta   90.00
_cell.angle_gamma   90.00
#
_symmetry.space_group_name_H-M   'P 1'
#
loop_
_entity.id
_entity.type
_entity.pdbx_description
1 polymer ?
#
loop_
_entity_poly.entity_id
_entity_poly.type
_entity_poly.pdbx_seq_one_letter_code
_entity_poly.pdbx_strand_id
1 'polypeptide(L)'
;MKILYLGDIVGENTISVLKNNLEAIKREYGINIVLANAENVTGGLGLSEKHYKELKTIGIQGMSMGNHTYSKSEIKDYINDATICRPANLNTEYGKDVLYIKYNDKRIAIVNMLGRVYSNTPLDCPFKTMERLLKDIKADKIIVDFHADATSEKKAFMYEFAGRVDAVIGTHTHVQTADEEVYKNTCYITDIGMNGPYDSVIGDDIETILRRFKTGVYEKSNVAKS
;
A
#
# COMPACT_ATOMS: atom_id res chain seq x y z
N MET A 1 18.89 5.28 9.01
CA MET A 1 18.12 4.48 8.05
C MET A 1 17.04 5.37 7.43
N LYS A 2 16.98 5.42 6.11
CA LYS A 2 15.92 6.13 5.35
C LYS A 2 15.11 5.11 4.56
N ILE A 3 13.79 5.21 4.64
CA ILE A 3 12.85 4.34 3.95
C ILE A 3 12.06 5.18 2.96
N LEU A 4 12.01 4.75 1.70
CA LEU A 4 11.08 5.25 0.70
C LEU A 4 9.87 4.34 0.69
N TYR A 5 8.68 4.89 0.89
CA TYR A 5 7.43 4.16 0.71
C TYR A 5 6.70 4.74 -0.50
N LEU A 6 6.57 3.93 -1.54
CA LEU A 6 5.81 4.28 -2.74
C LEU A 6 4.33 3.99 -2.46
N GLY A 7 3.46 4.97 -2.67
CA GLY A 7 2.01 4.79 -2.60
C GLY A 7 1.52 3.85 -3.69
N ASP A 8 0.21 3.73 -3.83
CA ASP A 8 -0.42 2.77 -4.74
C ASP A 8 0.22 2.80 -6.14
N ILE A 9 0.91 1.71 -6.51
CA ILE A 9 1.48 1.57 -7.86
C ILE A 9 0.34 1.16 -8.80
N VAL A 10 -0.01 2.05 -9.74
CA VAL A 10 -1.13 1.87 -10.66
C VAL A 10 -0.63 1.58 -12.07
N GLY A 11 -0.96 0.40 -12.57
CA GLY A 11 -0.64 -0.05 -13.92
C GLY A 11 0.81 -0.52 -14.11
N GLU A 12 1.01 -1.44 -15.01
CA GLU A 12 2.31 -2.03 -15.34
C GLU A 12 3.29 -1.06 -15.98
N ASN A 13 2.80 -0.02 -16.66
CA ASN A 13 3.67 1.02 -17.26
C ASN A 13 4.49 1.74 -16.20
N THR A 14 3.95 1.90 -14.99
CA THR A 14 4.63 2.52 -13.85
C THR A 14 5.90 1.76 -13.45
N ILE A 15 5.95 0.44 -13.66
CA ILE A 15 7.17 -0.36 -13.40
C ILE A 15 8.33 0.15 -14.25
N SER A 16 8.08 0.49 -15.52
CA SER A 16 9.12 1.03 -16.42
C SER A 16 9.63 2.39 -15.96
N VAL A 17 8.75 3.26 -15.49
CA VAL A 17 9.11 4.57 -14.92
C VAL A 17 9.95 4.39 -13.66
N LEU A 18 9.52 3.52 -12.75
CA LEU A 18 10.27 3.21 -11.53
C LEU A 18 11.65 2.62 -11.85
N LYS A 19 11.73 1.67 -12.80
CA LYS A 19 12.98 1.06 -13.23
C LYS A 19 14.00 2.09 -13.70
N ASN A 20 13.56 3.13 -14.39
CA ASN A 20 14.44 4.15 -14.94
C ASN A 20 14.87 5.21 -13.91
N ASN A 21 14.10 5.40 -12.83
CA ASN A 21 14.30 6.52 -11.91
C ASN A 21 14.68 6.09 -10.47
N LEU A 22 14.30 4.91 -10.03
CA LEU A 22 14.38 4.51 -8.62
C LEU A 22 15.83 4.55 -8.08
N GLU A 23 16.81 4.10 -8.84
CA GLU A 23 18.20 4.12 -8.43
C GLU A 23 18.79 5.55 -8.31
N ALA A 24 18.32 6.48 -9.16
CA ALA A 24 18.71 7.89 -9.05
C ALA A 24 18.09 8.51 -7.78
N ILE A 25 16.82 8.27 -7.52
CA ILE A 25 16.12 8.72 -6.30
C ILE A 25 16.80 8.14 -5.05
N LYS A 26 17.11 6.86 -5.05
CA LYS A 26 17.80 6.22 -3.90
C LYS A 26 19.14 6.88 -3.59
N ARG A 27 19.92 7.22 -4.62
CA ARG A 27 21.22 7.90 -4.44
C ARG A 27 21.04 9.33 -3.96
N GLU A 28 20.15 10.08 -4.59
CA GLU A 28 19.89 11.49 -4.26
C GLU A 28 19.45 11.66 -2.80
N TYR A 29 18.51 10.84 -2.35
CA TYR A 29 17.94 10.95 -1.00
C TYR A 29 18.61 10.05 0.04
N GLY A 30 19.58 9.22 -0.37
CA GLY A 30 20.27 8.28 0.53
C GLY A 30 19.34 7.19 1.08
N ILE A 31 18.46 6.66 0.23
CA ILE A 31 17.45 5.66 0.60
C ILE A 31 18.11 4.29 0.80
N ASN A 32 17.76 3.66 1.91
CA ASN A 32 18.27 2.34 2.27
C ASN A 32 17.29 1.22 1.96
N ILE A 33 15.98 1.49 2.10
CA ILE A 33 14.90 0.51 1.93
C ILE A 33 13.82 1.14 1.06
N VAL A 34 13.29 0.36 0.11
CA VAL A 34 12.15 0.74 -0.70
C VAL A 34 10.99 -0.21 -0.42
N LEU A 35 9.88 0.36 -0.01
CA LEU A 35 8.58 -0.31 0.20
C LEU A 35 7.56 0.26 -0.78
N ALA A 36 6.48 -0.46 -1.04
CA ALA A 36 5.43 0.00 -1.93
C ALA A 36 4.07 -0.62 -1.58
N ASN A 37 2.98 0.08 -1.88
CA ASN A 37 1.69 -0.55 -2.05
C ASN A 37 1.56 -1.02 -3.50
N ALA A 38 1.31 -2.32 -3.71
CA ALA A 38 1.33 -2.97 -5.03
C ALA A 38 -0.04 -3.51 -5.48
N GLU A 39 -1.11 -3.10 -4.83
CA GLU A 39 -2.43 -3.69 -5.10
C GLU A 39 -3.01 -3.38 -6.48
N ASN A 40 -2.51 -2.32 -7.17
CA ASN A 40 -3.08 -1.83 -8.42
C ASN A 40 -2.15 -1.98 -9.63
N VAL A 41 -1.10 -2.78 -9.53
CA VAL A 41 -0.07 -2.90 -10.57
C VAL A 41 -0.58 -3.58 -11.85
N THR A 42 -1.29 -4.69 -11.73
CA THR A 42 -1.66 -5.50 -12.90
C THR A 42 -3.00 -5.07 -13.48
N GLY A 43 -2.94 -4.20 -14.50
CA GLY A 43 -4.12 -3.66 -15.16
C GLY A 43 -5.01 -2.85 -14.23
N GLY A 44 -4.43 -2.16 -13.25
CA GLY A 44 -5.12 -1.33 -12.26
C GLY A 44 -5.74 -2.10 -11.09
N LEU A 45 -5.71 -3.43 -11.07
CA LEU A 45 -6.37 -4.26 -10.05
C LEU A 45 -5.56 -5.53 -9.74
N GLY A 46 -5.01 -5.63 -8.54
CA GLY A 46 -4.25 -6.80 -8.07
C GLY A 46 -2.81 -6.83 -8.57
N LEU A 47 -2.11 -7.90 -8.23
CA LEU A 47 -0.70 -8.13 -8.55
C LEU A 47 -0.52 -9.53 -9.12
N SER A 48 0.01 -9.63 -10.34
CA SER A 48 0.43 -10.90 -10.93
C SER A 48 1.82 -11.31 -10.44
N GLU A 49 2.12 -12.61 -10.48
CA GLU A 49 3.45 -13.11 -10.12
C GLU A 49 4.56 -12.50 -10.98
N LYS A 50 4.27 -12.30 -12.28
CA LYS A 50 5.19 -11.64 -13.22
C LYS A 50 5.56 -10.25 -12.71
N HIS A 51 4.58 -9.39 -12.45
CA HIS A 51 4.83 -8.01 -12.02
C HIS A 51 5.42 -7.93 -10.61
N TYR A 52 5.06 -8.86 -9.71
CA TYR A 52 5.75 -9.02 -8.43
C TYR A 52 7.26 -9.23 -8.62
N LYS A 53 7.65 -10.17 -9.50
CA LYS A 53 9.07 -10.44 -9.80
C LYS A 53 9.77 -9.23 -10.43
N GLU A 54 9.11 -8.50 -11.31
CA GLU A 54 9.63 -7.26 -11.89
C GLU A 54 9.87 -6.19 -10.83
N LEU A 55 8.89 -5.93 -9.93
CA LEU A 55 9.04 -5.00 -8.82
C LEU A 55 10.20 -5.39 -7.88
N LYS A 56 10.36 -6.67 -7.60
CA LYS A 56 11.52 -7.17 -6.85
C LYS A 56 12.83 -6.88 -7.54
N THR A 57 12.89 -7.09 -8.85
CA THR A 57 14.11 -6.89 -9.66
C THR A 57 14.56 -5.43 -9.69
N ILE A 58 13.63 -4.47 -9.69
CA ILE A 58 13.96 -3.04 -9.64
C ILE A 58 14.30 -2.53 -8.23
N GLY A 59 14.27 -3.39 -7.21
CA GLY A 59 14.79 -3.08 -5.86
C GLY A 59 13.72 -2.78 -4.81
N ILE A 60 12.43 -3.06 -5.05
CA ILE A 60 11.40 -2.98 -4.01
C ILE A 60 11.55 -4.18 -3.07
N GLN A 61 11.81 -3.92 -1.81
CA GLN A 61 12.18 -4.94 -0.82
C GLN A 61 10.95 -5.57 -0.16
N GLY A 62 9.88 -4.80 0.05
CA GLY A 62 8.63 -5.27 0.64
C GLY A 62 7.43 -4.55 0.06
N MET A 63 6.29 -5.24 0.02
CA MET A 63 5.07 -4.73 -0.55
C MET A 63 3.91 -4.91 0.42
N SER A 64 3.06 -3.90 0.53
CA SER A 64 1.70 -4.02 1.06
C SER A 64 0.70 -4.13 -0.08
N MET A 65 -0.50 -4.47 0.27
CA MET A 65 -1.64 -4.60 -0.63
C MET A 65 -2.81 -3.75 -0.11
N GLY A 66 -4.02 -4.08 -0.52
CA GLY A 66 -5.25 -3.42 -0.08
C GLY A 66 -6.47 -4.27 -0.40
N ASN A 67 -7.61 -3.63 -0.71
CA ASN A 67 -8.86 -4.32 -1.03
C ASN A 67 -8.79 -5.13 -2.35
N HIS A 68 -7.83 -4.86 -3.22
CA HIS A 68 -7.60 -5.60 -4.46
C HIS A 68 -6.59 -6.75 -4.34
N THR A 69 -6.17 -7.12 -3.13
CA THR A 69 -5.19 -8.19 -2.88
C THR A 69 -5.47 -9.45 -3.70
N TYR A 70 -6.70 -9.91 -3.73
CA TYR A 70 -7.08 -11.16 -4.40
C TYR A 70 -7.79 -10.96 -5.75
N SER A 71 -7.70 -9.77 -6.35
CA SER A 71 -8.29 -9.51 -7.68
C SER A 71 -7.63 -10.31 -8.81
N LYS A 72 -6.38 -10.75 -8.61
CA LYS A 72 -5.72 -11.77 -9.46
C LYS A 72 -5.65 -13.06 -8.67
N SER A 73 -6.37 -14.09 -9.11
CA SER A 73 -6.47 -15.37 -8.38
C SER A 73 -5.12 -16.07 -8.18
N GLU A 74 -4.20 -15.93 -9.12
CA GLU A 74 -2.85 -16.50 -9.07
C GLU A 74 -2.01 -16.03 -7.86
N ILE A 75 -2.38 -14.90 -7.22
CA ILE A 75 -1.65 -14.42 -6.05
C ILE A 75 -1.65 -15.44 -4.91
N LYS A 76 -2.67 -16.29 -4.82
CA LYS A 76 -2.79 -17.34 -3.80
C LYS A 76 -1.67 -18.37 -3.91
N ASP A 77 -1.14 -18.56 -5.12
CA ASP A 77 -0.13 -19.58 -5.40
C ASP A 77 1.26 -19.15 -4.91
N TYR A 78 1.51 -17.84 -4.76
CA TYR A 78 2.84 -17.34 -4.42
C TYR A 78 2.91 -16.39 -3.21
N ILE A 79 1.80 -15.82 -2.73
CA ILE A 79 1.80 -14.78 -1.69
C ILE A 79 2.43 -15.25 -0.36
N ASN A 80 2.32 -16.54 -0.04
CA ASN A 80 2.87 -17.09 1.20
C ASN A 80 4.39 -17.02 1.25
N ASP A 81 5.06 -17.17 0.10
CA ASP A 81 6.52 -17.12 -0.02
C ASP A 81 7.03 -15.73 -0.39
N ALA A 82 6.17 -14.88 -0.92
CA ALA A 82 6.49 -13.53 -1.37
C ALA A 82 6.85 -12.57 -0.21
N THR A 83 7.55 -11.49 -0.55
CA THR A 83 7.78 -10.37 0.37
C THR A 83 6.62 -9.38 0.34
N ILE A 84 5.44 -9.90 0.61
CA ILE A 84 4.15 -9.19 0.61
C ILE A 84 3.49 -9.36 1.97
N CYS A 85 2.96 -8.29 2.57
CA CYS A 85 1.94 -8.37 3.62
C CYS A 85 0.57 -8.05 3.02
N ARG A 86 -0.39 -8.91 3.29
CA ARG A 86 -1.78 -8.66 2.97
C ARG A 86 -2.46 -7.86 4.08
N PRO A 87 -3.64 -7.29 3.86
CA PRO A 87 -4.41 -6.70 4.94
C PRO A 87 -4.68 -7.72 6.06
N ALA A 88 -4.17 -7.43 7.26
CA ALA A 88 -4.19 -8.37 8.38
C ALA A 88 -5.58 -8.60 8.97
N ASN A 89 -6.52 -7.68 8.70
CA ASN A 89 -7.92 -7.81 9.10
C ASN A 89 -8.85 -8.44 8.04
N LEU A 90 -8.27 -8.99 6.96
CA LEU A 90 -8.96 -9.92 6.08
C LEU A 90 -8.92 -11.33 6.68
N ASN A 91 -10.08 -11.98 6.80
CA ASN A 91 -10.14 -13.35 7.27
C ASN A 91 -9.82 -14.34 6.13
N THR A 92 -8.56 -14.74 6.02
CA THR A 92 -8.06 -15.64 4.97
C THR A 92 -6.81 -16.39 5.46
N GLU A 93 -6.57 -17.56 4.91
CA GLU A 93 -5.37 -18.37 5.15
C GLU A 93 -4.18 -18.02 4.27
N TYR A 94 -4.40 -17.24 3.20
CA TYR A 94 -3.36 -16.88 2.23
C TYR A 94 -2.65 -15.60 2.63
N GLY A 95 -1.31 -15.63 2.61
CA GLY A 95 -0.46 -14.48 2.84
C GLY A 95 -0.15 -14.22 4.32
N LYS A 96 0.68 -13.22 4.55
CA LYS A 96 1.21 -12.86 5.87
C LYS A 96 0.51 -11.63 6.42
N ASP A 97 0.14 -11.65 7.71
CA ASP A 97 -0.36 -10.49 8.45
C ASP A 97 0.73 -9.43 8.66
N VAL A 98 1.98 -9.89 8.84
CA VAL A 98 3.14 -9.05 9.11
C VAL A 98 4.28 -9.48 8.22
N LEU A 99 4.84 -8.55 7.47
CA LEU A 99 6.08 -8.75 6.72
C LEU A 99 7.26 -8.21 7.52
N TYR A 100 8.31 -9.00 7.64
CA TYR A 100 9.54 -8.55 8.28
C TYR A 100 10.64 -8.34 7.25
N ILE A 101 11.29 -7.18 7.33
CA ILE A 101 12.47 -6.83 6.55
C ILE A 101 13.64 -6.62 7.51
N LYS A 102 14.81 -7.14 7.15
CA LYS A 102 16.04 -6.91 7.88
C LYS A 102 16.90 -5.89 7.13
N TYR A 103 17.40 -4.91 7.86
CA TYR A 103 18.40 -3.97 7.37
C TYR A 103 19.49 -3.77 8.44
N ASN A 104 20.70 -4.22 8.13
CA ASN A 104 21.80 -4.34 9.11
C ASN A 104 21.34 -5.17 10.32
N ASP A 105 21.48 -4.61 11.53
CA ASP A 105 21.03 -5.20 12.80
C ASP A 105 19.56 -4.96 13.12
N LYS A 106 18.84 -4.18 12.31
CA LYS A 106 17.46 -3.76 12.55
C LYS A 106 16.46 -4.66 11.85
N ARG A 107 15.38 -4.99 12.56
CA ARG A 107 14.21 -5.71 12.04
C ARG A 107 13.05 -4.73 11.94
N ILE A 108 12.46 -4.63 10.75
CA ILE A 108 11.33 -3.74 10.46
C ILE A 108 10.12 -4.61 10.18
N ALA A 109 9.03 -4.37 10.91
CA ALA A 109 7.73 -4.97 10.65
C ALA A 109 6.89 -4.03 9.79
N ILE A 110 6.32 -4.56 8.73
CA ILE A 110 5.32 -3.90 7.89
C ILE A 110 3.99 -4.61 8.12
N VAL A 111 2.97 -3.84 8.47
CA VAL A 111 1.59 -4.30 8.67
C VAL A 111 0.71 -3.57 7.68
N ASN A 112 -0.16 -4.29 7.01
CA ASN A 112 -1.18 -3.68 6.16
C ASN A 112 -2.56 -3.89 6.81
N MET A 113 -3.38 -2.84 6.81
CA MET A 113 -4.74 -2.84 7.37
C MET A 113 -5.72 -2.25 6.38
N LEU A 114 -6.94 -2.78 6.33
CA LEU A 114 -8.07 -2.14 5.64
C LEU A 114 -8.96 -1.38 6.61
N GLY A 115 -9.38 -0.17 6.20
CA GLY A 115 -10.48 0.53 6.84
C GLY A 115 -11.83 -0.16 6.58
N ARG A 116 -12.78 0.02 7.49
CA ARG A 116 -14.14 -0.54 7.36
C ARG A 116 -15.17 0.46 6.86
N VAL A 117 -14.91 1.74 7.04
CA VAL A 117 -15.83 2.80 6.60
C VAL A 117 -15.88 2.79 5.06
N TYR A 118 -17.07 2.71 4.50
CA TYR A 118 -17.37 2.56 3.08
C TYR A 118 -16.90 1.23 2.44
N SER A 119 -16.36 0.30 3.23
CA SER A 119 -15.99 -1.03 2.72
C SER A 119 -17.19 -1.95 2.62
N ASN A 120 -17.34 -2.62 1.47
CA ASN A 120 -18.32 -3.70 1.28
C ASN A 120 -17.73 -5.08 1.63
N THR A 121 -16.46 -5.16 1.96
CA THR A 121 -15.79 -6.42 2.31
C THR A 121 -16.01 -6.71 3.80
N PRO A 122 -16.37 -7.96 4.19
CA PRO A 122 -16.38 -8.36 5.58
C PRO A 122 -14.97 -8.31 6.16
N LEU A 123 -14.76 -7.41 7.11
CA LEU A 123 -13.45 -7.17 7.74
C LEU A 123 -13.54 -7.27 9.26
N ASP A 124 -12.52 -7.85 9.86
CA ASP A 124 -12.29 -7.71 11.30
C ASP A 124 -11.99 -6.24 11.66
N CYS A 125 -12.21 -5.89 12.91
CA CYS A 125 -11.93 -4.53 13.38
C CYS A 125 -10.42 -4.24 13.30
N PRO A 126 -9.97 -3.24 12.51
CA PRO A 126 -8.54 -2.96 12.34
C PRO A 126 -7.85 -2.59 13.65
N PHE A 127 -8.56 -1.91 14.56
CA PHE A 127 -8.06 -1.59 15.90
C PHE A 127 -7.80 -2.86 16.74
N LYS A 128 -8.78 -3.78 16.80
CA LYS A 128 -8.63 -5.04 17.53
C LYS A 128 -7.57 -5.94 16.90
N THR A 129 -7.49 -5.96 15.58
CA THR A 129 -6.47 -6.73 14.86
C THR A 129 -5.08 -6.18 15.18
N MET A 130 -4.87 -4.87 15.13
CA MET A 130 -3.58 -4.28 15.46
C MET A 130 -3.19 -4.52 16.92
N GLU A 131 -4.14 -4.41 17.87
CA GLU A 131 -3.91 -4.75 19.28
C GLU A 131 -3.42 -6.20 19.47
N ARG A 132 -4.01 -7.13 18.71
CA ARG A 132 -3.58 -8.54 18.72
C ARG A 132 -2.17 -8.67 18.17
N LEU A 133 -1.88 -8.08 17.02
CA LEU A 133 -0.58 -8.19 16.36
C LEU A 133 0.56 -7.59 17.18
N LEU A 134 0.34 -6.47 17.85
CA LEU A 134 1.35 -5.81 18.68
C LEU A 134 1.84 -6.67 19.83
N LYS A 135 1.09 -7.66 20.30
CA LYS A 135 1.53 -8.59 21.35
C LYS A 135 2.65 -9.51 20.87
N ASP A 136 2.63 -9.84 19.57
CA ASP A 136 3.52 -10.84 18.98
C ASP A 136 4.61 -10.25 18.08
N ILE A 137 4.43 -9.00 17.60
CA ILE A 137 5.44 -8.33 16.78
C ILE A 137 6.70 -8.08 17.58
N LYS A 138 7.81 -8.64 17.08
CA LYS A 138 9.16 -8.39 17.62
C LYS A 138 10.00 -7.73 16.53
N ALA A 139 10.03 -6.41 16.54
CA ALA A 139 10.75 -5.60 15.57
C ALA A 139 11.28 -4.32 16.24
N ASP A 140 12.34 -3.74 15.66
CA ASP A 140 12.88 -2.45 16.09
C ASP A 140 12.05 -1.28 15.57
N LYS A 141 11.35 -1.50 14.44
CA LYS A 141 10.47 -0.51 13.80
C LYS A 141 9.20 -1.18 13.30
N ILE A 142 8.08 -0.49 13.46
CA ILE A 142 6.76 -0.94 13.00
C ILE A 142 6.17 0.14 12.09
N ILE A 143 5.89 -0.22 10.84
CA ILE A 143 5.26 0.65 9.85
C ILE A 143 3.91 0.05 9.50
N VAL A 144 2.86 0.84 9.59
CA VAL A 144 1.50 0.44 9.21
C VAL A 144 1.10 1.17 7.94
N ASP A 145 0.74 0.42 6.90
CA ASP A 145 0.00 0.91 5.75
C ASP A 145 -1.49 0.74 6.04
N PHE A 146 -2.17 1.86 6.30
CA PHE A 146 -3.60 1.87 6.59
C PHE A 146 -4.38 2.25 5.33
N HIS A 147 -4.79 1.24 4.59
CA HIS A 147 -5.46 1.34 3.31
C HIS A 147 -6.96 1.56 3.50
N ALA A 148 -7.45 2.78 3.38
CA ALA A 148 -8.81 3.16 3.74
C ALA A 148 -9.31 4.40 2.99
N ASP A 149 -10.63 4.47 2.79
CA ASP A 149 -11.31 5.64 2.23
C ASP A 149 -11.38 6.80 3.23
N ALA A 150 -11.94 6.53 4.42
CA ALA A 150 -12.31 7.58 5.36
C ALA A 150 -11.10 8.17 6.08
N THR A 151 -10.84 9.47 5.89
CA THR A 151 -9.77 10.20 6.57
C THR A 151 -9.93 10.19 8.10
N SER A 152 -11.17 10.20 8.59
CA SER A 152 -11.46 10.12 10.03
C SER A 152 -11.05 8.77 10.63
N GLU A 153 -11.22 7.66 9.89
CA GLU A 153 -10.78 6.34 10.36
C GLU A 153 -9.25 6.25 10.37
N LYS A 154 -8.57 6.78 9.33
CA LYS A 154 -7.11 6.88 9.27
C LYS A 154 -6.55 7.67 10.46
N LYS A 155 -7.12 8.85 10.72
CA LYS A 155 -6.68 9.73 11.82
C LYS A 155 -6.93 9.10 13.19
N ALA A 156 -8.10 8.48 13.38
CA ALA A 156 -8.43 7.78 14.63
C ALA A 156 -7.47 6.60 14.89
N PHE A 157 -7.13 5.85 13.84
CA PHE A 157 -6.17 4.73 13.94
C PHE A 157 -4.78 5.24 14.33
N MET A 158 -4.32 6.33 13.75
CA MET A 158 -3.05 6.95 14.14
C MET A 158 -3.06 7.34 15.62
N TYR A 159 -4.09 8.05 16.10
CA TYR A 159 -4.14 8.48 17.50
C TYR A 159 -4.15 7.32 18.49
N GLU A 160 -4.82 6.21 18.18
CA GLU A 160 -4.88 5.02 19.03
C GLU A 160 -3.50 4.35 19.15
N PHE A 161 -2.75 4.29 18.07
CA PHE A 161 -1.46 3.57 18.05
C PHE A 161 -0.22 4.47 18.14
N ALA A 162 -0.41 5.78 18.29
CA ALA A 162 0.69 6.73 18.43
C ALA A 162 1.57 6.44 19.66
N GLY A 163 2.88 6.37 19.42
CA GLY A 163 3.88 5.96 20.43
C GLY A 163 4.06 4.45 20.56
N ARG A 164 3.26 3.65 19.83
CA ARG A 164 3.33 2.18 19.84
C ARG A 164 3.79 1.62 18.49
N VAL A 165 3.69 2.43 17.43
CA VAL A 165 4.23 2.16 16.09
C VAL A 165 5.05 3.35 15.64
N ASP A 166 5.99 3.15 14.71
CA ASP A 166 6.88 4.20 14.22
C ASP A 166 6.26 5.05 13.10
N ALA A 167 5.39 4.45 12.29
CA ALA A 167 4.67 5.17 11.27
C ALA A 167 3.30 4.55 10.98
N VAL A 168 2.31 5.41 10.71
CA VAL A 168 1.04 5.08 10.08
C VAL A 168 0.95 5.90 8.80
N ILE A 169 0.98 5.24 7.67
CA ILE A 169 0.84 5.88 6.35
C ILE A 169 -0.49 5.45 5.75
N GLY A 170 -1.26 6.41 5.25
CA GLY A 170 -2.49 6.12 4.54
C GLY A 170 -2.26 5.90 3.05
N THR A 171 -3.07 5.02 2.47
CA THR A 171 -3.14 4.71 1.03
C THR A 171 -4.60 4.59 0.61
N HIS A 172 -4.89 4.22 -0.62
CA HIS A 172 -6.20 3.94 -1.23
C HIS A 172 -6.81 5.09 -2.04
N THR A 173 -6.77 6.33 -1.57
CA THR A 173 -7.47 7.41 -2.28
C THR A 173 -6.76 7.87 -3.54
N HIS A 174 -5.49 7.48 -3.71
CA HIS A 174 -4.62 7.86 -4.82
C HIS A 174 -4.28 9.36 -4.88
N VAL A 175 -4.79 10.15 -3.94
CA VAL A 175 -4.56 11.61 -3.85
C VAL A 175 -3.72 11.90 -2.62
N GLN A 176 -2.49 12.37 -2.85
CA GLN A 176 -1.58 12.71 -1.77
C GLN A 176 -2.13 13.88 -0.95
N THR A 177 -2.11 13.73 0.37
CA THR A 177 -2.43 14.81 1.33
C THR A 177 -1.16 15.54 1.77
N ALA A 178 -1.31 16.70 2.38
CA ALA A 178 -0.22 17.54 2.89
C ALA A 178 -0.36 17.75 4.41
N ASP A 179 -0.70 16.67 5.12
CA ASP A 179 -0.95 16.67 6.55
C ASP A 179 0.05 15.79 7.33
N GLU A 180 1.25 15.66 6.76
CA GLU A 180 2.32 14.89 7.41
C GLU A 180 2.67 15.50 8.76
N GLU A 181 2.71 14.66 9.78
CA GLU A 181 3.02 15.06 11.14
C GLU A 181 3.78 13.97 11.91
N VAL A 182 4.37 14.36 13.02
CA VAL A 182 4.91 13.43 14.02
C VAL A 182 4.14 13.64 15.31
N TYR A 183 3.38 12.64 15.75
CA TYR A 183 2.65 12.66 17.01
C TYR A 183 3.10 11.53 17.92
N LYS A 184 3.53 11.84 19.14
CA LYS A 184 4.08 10.87 20.11
C LYS A 184 5.14 9.92 19.51
N ASN A 185 6.06 10.45 18.70
CA ASN A 185 7.10 9.71 17.97
C ASN A 185 6.58 8.76 16.87
N THR A 186 5.32 8.86 16.47
CA THR A 186 4.75 8.16 15.32
C THR A 186 4.62 9.13 14.14
N CYS A 187 5.24 8.82 13.02
CA CYS A 187 5.06 9.54 11.77
C CYS A 187 3.66 9.23 11.20
N TYR A 188 3.01 10.23 10.64
CA TYR A 188 1.68 10.08 10.04
C TYR A 188 1.54 10.91 8.78
N ILE A 189 0.77 10.39 7.84
CA ILE A 189 0.18 11.10 6.72
C ILE A 189 -1.13 10.40 6.33
N THR A 190 -2.16 11.18 6.02
CA THR A 190 -3.49 10.63 5.67
C THR A 190 -3.47 9.81 4.39
N ASP A 191 -2.77 10.26 3.34
CA ASP A 191 -2.58 9.48 2.12
C ASP A 191 -1.29 9.89 1.41
N ILE A 192 -0.50 8.91 0.99
CA ILE A 192 0.75 9.14 0.26
C ILE A 192 0.55 9.20 -1.26
N GLY A 193 -0.70 9.12 -1.72
CA GLY A 193 -1.07 9.16 -3.11
C GLY A 193 -0.71 7.90 -3.90
N MET A 194 -0.77 8.00 -5.22
CA MET A 194 -0.40 6.93 -6.13
C MET A 194 0.90 7.20 -6.89
N ASN A 195 1.52 6.13 -7.36
CA ASN A 195 2.54 6.14 -8.41
C ASN A 195 1.89 5.57 -9.67
N GLY A 196 1.54 6.42 -10.61
CA GLY A 196 0.75 6.03 -11.78
C GLY A 196 0.65 7.14 -12.81
N PRO A 197 -0.23 7.00 -13.80
CA PRO A 197 -0.42 7.99 -14.86
C PRO A 197 -0.93 9.32 -14.27
N TYR A 198 -0.25 10.41 -14.62
CA TYR A 198 -0.59 11.75 -14.12
C TYR A 198 -1.89 12.28 -14.75
N ASP A 199 -2.01 12.20 -16.10
CA ASP A 199 -3.21 12.60 -16.82
C ASP A 199 -4.28 11.52 -16.75
N SER A 200 -4.93 11.42 -15.58
CA SER A 200 -5.90 10.36 -15.26
C SER A 200 -6.90 10.82 -14.22
N VAL A 201 -7.98 10.06 -14.05
CA VAL A 201 -8.83 10.17 -12.85
C VAL A 201 -8.41 9.08 -11.88
N ILE A 202 -7.53 9.43 -10.96
CA ILE A 202 -6.92 8.54 -9.95
C ILE A 202 -6.35 7.22 -10.53
N GLY A 203 -5.76 7.32 -11.74
CA GLY A 203 -5.16 6.19 -12.46
C GLY A 203 -5.97 5.69 -13.65
N ASP A 204 -7.26 5.97 -13.71
CA ASP A 204 -8.18 5.54 -14.76
C ASP A 204 -8.28 6.53 -15.93
N ASP A 205 -8.69 6.03 -17.11
CA ASP A 205 -8.94 6.82 -18.31
C ASP A 205 -10.00 7.91 -18.07
N ILE A 206 -9.63 9.16 -18.39
CA ILE A 206 -10.43 10.35 -18.11
C ILE A 206 -11.80 10.28 -18.78
N GLU A 207 -11.84 9.96 -20.07
CA GLU A 207 -13.09 10.00 -20.85
C GLU A 207 -14.10 8.96 -20.37
N THR A 208 -13.61 7.77 -20.03
CA THR A 208 -14.44 6.69 -19.50
C THR A 208 -15.03 7.08 -18.15
N ILE A 209 -14.23 7.64 -17.26
CA ILE A 209 -14.70 8.05 -15.92
C ILE A 209 -15.69 9.21 -16.03
N LEU A 210 -15.42 10.20 -16.90
CA LEU A 210 -16.37 11.30 -17.14
C LEU A 210 -17.71 10.80 -17.67
N ARG A 211 -17.72 9.83 -18.60
CA ARG A 211 -18.99 9.23 -19.07
C ARG A 211 -19.75 8.54 -17.94
N ARG A 212 -19.05 7.75 -17.10
CA ARG A 212 -19.66 7.08 -15.94
C ARG A 212 -20.34 8.07 -15.00
N PHE A 213 -19.66 9.16 -14.62
CA PHE A 213 -20.23 10.17 -13.73
C PHE A 213 -21.40 10.95 -14.36
N LYS A 214 -21.30 11.27 -15.66
CA LYS A 214 -22.36 12.01 -16.36
C LYS A 214 -23.61 11.18 -16.60
N THR A 215 -23.47 9.88 -16.83
CA THR A 215 -24.59 9.00 -17.21
C THR A 215 -25.13 8.17 -16.04
N GLY A 216 -24.36 7.98 -14.99
CA GLY A 216 -24.66 7.03 -13.92
C GLY A 216 -24.55 5.56 -14.34
N VAL A 217 -24.13 5.26 -15.56
CA VAL A 217 -23.99 3.90 -16.08
C VAL A 217 -22.56 3.41 -15.88
N TYR A 218 -22.42 2.19 -15.33
CA TYR A 218 -21.12 1.58 -15.18
C TYR A 218 -20.49 1.26 -16.54
N GLU A 219 -19.27 1.70 -16.74
CA GLU A 219 -18.42 1.36 -17.89
C GLU A 219 -17.05 0.94 -17.35
N LYS A 220 -16.52 -0.19 -17.83
CA LYS A 220 -15.20 -0.66 -17.39
C LYS A 220 -14.12 0.33 -17.83
N SER A 221 -13.36 0.87 -16.89
CA SER A 221 -12.20 1.70 -17.19
C SER A 221 -10.93 0.85 -17.35
N ASN A 222 -9.97 1.42 -18.06
CA ASN A 222 -8.60 0.92 -18.14
C ASN A 222 -7.68 1.93 -17.46
N VAL A 223 -6.49 1.50 -17.09
CA VAL A 223 -5.43 2.40 -16.64
C VAL A 223 -5.13 3.40 -17.77
N ALA A 224 -5.04 4.68 -17.42
CA ALA A 224 -4.73 5.74 -18.38
C ALA A 224 -3.34 5.53 -19.02
N LYS A 225 -3.18 6.06 -20.25
CA LYS A 225 -1.95 5.92 -21.05
C LYS A 225 -1.12 7.19 -20.97
N SER A 226 -0.64 7.62 -19.85
CA SER A 226 0.27 8.77 -19.80
C SER A 226 1.70 8.37 -19.50
#